data_2810842ec16eb1f09d2ecee37b2f7d21
#
_entry.id   2810842ec16eb1f09d2ecee37b2f7d21
#
_cell.length_a   1.000
_cell.length_b   1.000
_cell.length_c   1.000
_cell.angle_alpha   90.00
_cell.angle_beta   90.00
_cell.angle_gamma   90.00
#
_symmetry.space_group_name_H-M   'P 1'
#
loop_
_entity.id
_entity.type
_entity.pdbx_description
1 polymer ?
#
loop_
_entity_poly.entity_id
_entity_poly.type
_entity_poly.pdbx_seq_one_letter_code
_entity_poly.pdbx_strand_id
1 'polypeptide(L)'
;MNQMLAFIRLLRLPNLVIVFLTQFVPYWFALRPAILRANGIPVLSGRTFGLIAAATVLTTLAGYVLNDYYDRDIDAINRPDRRMWGRYLPAPMALTVYSGLVIVVHGLAFLIDRELRPSNHWPLWVYPAVSFLLFLYAWQLKCTAVVGNFLVSALCGVVPILLLLPEERPIWLTSFIQPDEVHRAVALVWLYGIFAFLTNLLREQVKDLEDFPGDAACGCMTLAVLKGPRFAKKPAGFTALTVSIMIGTLLIFWQQTGAPDWQIIAGAFLLLLPSLFATVAIYRAQVKKDFSRASVLIKIIMFTGVFLLLRSWPDNPMDVVTSFKAFIAAL
;
A
#
# COMPACT_ATOMS: atom_id res chain seq x y z
N MET A 1 -4.45 -29.49 -0.22
CA MET A 1 -4.76 -28.29 0.64
C MET A 1 -6.26 -28.32 0.88
N ASN A 2 -6.71 -28.18 2.13
CA ASN A 2 -8.15 -28.08 2.41
C ASN A 2 -8.70 -26.67 2.11
N GLN A 3 -10.03 -26.54 2.02
CA GLN A 3 -10.69 -25.28 1.65
C GLN A 3 -10.36 -24.14 2.63
N MET A 4 -10.21 -24.43 3.93
CA MET A 4 -9.86 -23.44 4.95
C MET A 4 -8.47 -22.84 4.72
N LEU A 5 -7.47 -23.66 4.43
CA LEU A 5 -6.12 -23.21 4.08
C LEU A 5 -6.10 -22.40 2.78
N ALA A 6 -6.94 -22.78 1.80
CA ALA A 6 -7.11 -22.01 0.57
C ALA A 6 -7.66 -20.62 0.86
N PHE A 7 -8.68 -20.51 1.72
CA PHE A 7 -9.28 -19.25 2.11
C PHE A 7 -8.28 -18.34 2.87
N ILE A 8 -7.52 -18.89 3.82
CA ILE A 8 -6.48 -18.12 4.55
C ILE A 8 -5.41 -17.58 3.59
N ARG A 9 -5.00 -18.35 2.59
CA ARG A 9 -4.05 -17.88 1.56
C ARG A 9 -4.61 -16.77 0.67
N LEU A 10 -5.91 -16.82 0.38
CA LEU A 10 -6.62 -15.79 -0.38
C LEU A 10 -6.58 -14.43 0.34
N LEU A 11 -6.63 -14.41 1.67
CA LEU A 11 -6.57 -13.18 2.46
C LEU A 11 -5.27 -12.40 2.28
N ARG A 12 -4.17 -13.05 1.88
CA ARG A 12 -2.85 -12.39 1.73
C ARG A 12 -2.49 -11.53 2.94
N LEU A 13 -2.71 -12.07 4.16
CA LEU A 13 -2.58 -11.36 5.44
C LEU A 13 -1.38 -10.40 5.54
N PRO A 14 -0.14 -10.76 5.12
CA PRO A 14 0.99 -9.83 5.19
C PRO A 14 0.75 -8.53 4.40
N ASN A 15 0.06 -8.61 3.26
CA ASN A 15 -0.22 -7.41 2.47
C ASN A 15 -1.30 -6.54 3.14
N LEU A 16 -2.34 -7.14 3.73
CA LEU A 16 -3.37 -6.41 4.47
C LEU A 16 -2.78 -5.72 5.70
N VAL A 17 -1.84 -6.37 6.39
CA VAL A 17 -1.10 -5.77 7.51
C VAL A 17 -0.30 -4.55 7.03
N ILE A 18 0.38 -4.63 5.89
CA ILE A 18 1.11 -3.48 5.32
C ILE A 18 0.14 -2.33 5.02
N VAL A 19 -1.02 -2.60 4.42
CA VAL A 19 -2.04 -1.57 4.12
C VAL A 19 -2.52 -0.90 5.42
N PHE A 20 -2.85 -1.67 6.45
CA PHE A 20 -3.22 -1.13 7.76
C PHE A 20 -2.10 -0.26 8.36
N LEU A 21 -0.88 -0.78 8.41
CA LEU A 21 0.27 -0.07 8.98
C LEU A 21 0.62 1.20 8.20
N THR A 22 0.40 1.21 6.88
CA THR A 22 0.63 2.40 6.04
C THR A 22 -0.32 3.56 6.39
N GLN A 23 -1.48 3.28 6.97
CA GLN A 23 -2.38 4.29 7.56
C GLN A 23 -2.02 4.56 9.03
N PHE A 24 -1.86 3.49 9.82
CA PHE A 24 -1.69 3.59 11.26
C PHE A 24 -0.43 4.37 11.66
N VAL A 25 0.71 4.02 11.06
CA VAL A 25 2.01 4.57 11.46
C VAL A 25 2.10 6.09 11.21
N PRO A 26 1.85 6.63 10.01
CA PRO A 26 1.98 8.07 9.79
C PRO A 26 0.91 8.88 10.53
N TYR A 27 -0.27 8.32 10.78
CA TYR A 27 -1.30 9.02 11.52
C TYR A 27 -0.98 9.11 13.02
N TRP A 28 -0.78 7.95 13.68
CA TRP A 28 -0.66 7.90 15.13
C TRP A 28 0.69 8.38 15.65
N PHE A 29 1.74 8.32 14.85
CA PHE A 29 3.10 8.72 15.27
C PHE A 29 3.57 10.04 14.68
N ALA A 30 2.88 10.61 13.69
CA ALA A 30 3.28 11.88 13.11
C ALA A 30 2.12 12.90 13.08
N LEU A 31 1.06 12.65 12.32
CA LEU A 31 0.02 13.65 12.06
C LEU A 31 -0.76 14.02 13.33
N ARG A 32 -1.31 13.02 14.01
CA ARG A 32 -2.09 13.24 15.24
C ARG A 32 -1.27 13.94 16.35
N PRO A 33 -0.03 13.51 16.68
CA PRO A 33 0.80 14.22 17.66
C PRO A 33 1.13 15.67 17.26
N ALA A 34 1.38 15.94 15.97
CA ALA A 34 1.64 17.29 15.49
C ALA A 34 0.44 18.23 15.71
N ILE A 35 -0.78 17.77 15.40
CA ILE A 35 -2.01 18.51 15.66
C ILE A 35 -2.19 18.78 17.16
N LEU A 36 -1.97 17.77 18.01
CA LEU A 36 -2.09 17.92 19.47
C LEU A 36 -1.07 18.89 20.06
N ARG A 37 0.21 18.82 19.64
CA ARG A 37 1.25 19.75 20.11
C ARG A 37 1.00 21.19 19.67
N ALA A 38 0.34 21.37 18.53
CA ALA A 38 -0.12 22.69 18.07
C ALA A 38 -1.45 23.12 18.71
N ASN A 39 -1.84 22.55 19.85
CA ASN A 39 -3.10 22.78 20.57
C ASN A 39 -4.37 22.59 19.72
N GLY A 40 -4.29 21.78 18.67
CA GLY A 40 -5.44 21.38 17.87
C GLY A 40 -6.13 20.15 18.43
N ILE A 41 -7.35 19.91 17.95
CA ILE A 41 -8.15 18.74 18.31
C ILE A 41 -8.29 17.87 17.06
N PRO A 42 -7.64 16.66 17.01
CA PRO A 42 -7.81 15.75 15.90
C PRO A 42 -9.27 15.30 15.76
N VAL A 43 -9.77 15.23 14.54
CA VAL A 43 -11.14 14.78 14.23
C VAL A 43 -11.28 13.28 14.41
N LEU A 44 -10.26 12.52 14.01
CA LEU A 44 -10.33 11.06 14.12
C LEU A 44 -10.13 10.57 15.56
N SER A 45 -11.19 10.01 16.12
CA SER A 45 -11.10 9.12 17.29
C SER A 45 -10.46 7.78 16.89
N GLY A 46 -10.11 6.94 17.86
CA GLY A 46 -9.66 5.57 17.59
C GLY A 46 -10.72 4.76 16.82
N ARG A 47 -11.99 4.93 17.20
CA ARG A 47 -13.12 4.26 16.55
C ARG A 47 -13.27 4.69 15.09
N THR A 48 -13.32 5.99 14.79
CA THR A 48 -13.47 6.48 13.42
C THR A 48 -12.26 6.13 12.56
N PHE A 49 -11.04 6.20 13.11
CA PHE A 49 -9.84 5.68 12.47
C PHE A 49 -9.98 4.19 12.17
N GLY A 50 -10.44 3.38 13.14
CA GLY A 50 -10.64 1.95 12.99
C GLY A 50 -11.65 1.62 11.88
N LEU A 51 -12.74 2.37 11.75
CA LEU A 51 -13.72 2.21 10.67
C LEU A 51 -13.10 2.50 9.29
N ILE A 52 -12.31 3.59 9.17
CA ILE A 52 -11.59 3.93 7.93
C ILE A 52 -10.58 2.84 7.56
N ALA A 53 -9.78 2.40 8.52
CA ALA A 53 -8.78 1.34 8.31
C ALA A 53 -9.45 0.01 7.91
N ALA A 54 -10.54 -0.37 8.58
CA ALA A 54 -11.32 -1.57 8.24
C ALA A 54 -11.91 -1.48 6.82
N ALA A 55 -12.53 -0.35 6.47
CA ALA A 55 -13.07 -0.13 5.13
C ALA A 55 -11.97 -0.23 4.05
N THR A 56 -10.78 0.36 4.29
CA THR A 56 -9.65 0.30 3.37
C THR A 56 -9.10 -1.12 3.22
N VAL A 57 -8.92 -1.84 4.32
CA VAL A 57 -8.44 -3.23 4.32
C VAL A 57 -9.44 -4.15 3.62
N LEU A 58 -10.74 -4.01 3.88
CA LEU A 58 -11.77 -4.82 3.21
C LEU A 58 -11.91 -4.48 1.72
N THR A 59 -11.75 -3.21 1.33
CA THR A 59 -11.69 -2.80 -0.08
C THR A 59 -10.51 -3.46 -0.79
N THR A 60 -9.33 -3.48 -0.14
CA THR A 60 -8.14 -4.17 -0.68
C THR A 60 -8.37 -5.67 -0.80
N LEU A 61 -8.99 -6.30 0.20
CA LEU A 61 -9.35 -7.71 0.16
C LEU A 61 -10.33 -8.02 -0.98
N ALA A 62 -11.35 -7.18 -1.18
CA ALA A 62 -12.28 -7.33 -2.30
C ALA A 62 -11.54 -7.28 -3.65
N GLY A 63 -10.58 -6.34 -3.79
CA GLY A 63 -9.69 -6.27 -4.95
C GLY A 63 -8.88 -7.56 -5.16
N TYR A 64 -8.33 -8.17 -4.11
CA TYR A 64 -7.61 -9.45 -4.23
C TYR A 64 -8.50 -10.60 -4.65
N VAL A 65 -9.70 -10.72 -4.07
CA VAL A 65 -10.68 -11.76 -4.44
C VAL A 65 -11.02 -11.68 -5.92
N LEU A 66 -11.30 -10.47 -6.39
CA LEU A 66 -11.69 -10.23 -7.78
C LEU A 66 -10.52 -10.44 -8.75
N ASN A 67 -9.32 -9.96 -8.38
CA ASN A 67 -8.11 -10.16 -9.18
C ASN A 67 -7.79 -11.65 -9.34
N ASP A 68 -7.83 -12.43 -8.25
CA ASP A 68 -7.55 -13.87 -8.29
C ASP A 68 -8.63 -14.64 -9.07
N TYR A 69 -9.87 -14.13 -9.13
CA TYR A 69 -10.93 -14.69 -9.97
C TYR A 69 -10.64 -14.52 -11.46
N TYR A 70 -10.26 -13.32 -11.87
CA TYR A 70 -9.93 -13.04 -13.28
C TYR A 70 -8.57 -13.63 -13.69
N ASP A 71 -7.63 -13.80 -12.74
CA ASP A 71 -6.31 -14.40 -12.96
C ASP A 71 -6.31 -15.94 -13.04
N ARG A 72 -7.43 -16.60 -12.80
CA ARG A 72 -7.47 -18.06 -12.64
C ARG A 72 -6.82 -18.85 -13.79
N ASP A 73 -6.92 -18.37 -15.03
CA ASP A 73 -6.37 -19.04 -16.20
C ASP A 73 -4.88 -18.72 -16.37
N ILE A 74 -4.47 -17.51 -16.09
CA ILE A 74 -3.06 -17.07 -16.02
C ILE A 74 -2.33 -17.83 -14.91
N ASP A 75 -2.94 -17.92 -13.72
CA ASP A 75 -2.39 -18.64 -12.57
C ASP A 75 -2.33 -20.16 -12.80
N ALA A 76 -3.19 -20.73 -13.64
CA ALA A 76 -3.09 -22.13 -14.02
C ALA A 76 -1.76 -22.45 -14.72
N ILE A 77 -1.20 -21.49 -15.46
CA ILE A 77 0.09 -21.60 -16.15
C ILE A 77 1.23 -21.20 -15.24
N ASN A 78 1.10 -20.02 -14.62
CA ASN A 78 2.20 -19.42 -13.88
C ASN A 78 2.41 -20.03 -12.49
N ARG A 79 1.33 -20.37 -11.78
CA ARG A 79 1.35 -20.81 -10.37
C ARG A 79 0.24 -21.82 -10.07
N PRO A 80 0.22 -23.02 -10.71
CA PRO A 80 -0.88 -23.97 -10.60
C PRO A 80 -1.23 -24.36 -9.16
N ASP A 81 -0.24 -24.34 -8.25
CA ASP A 81 -0.44 -24.67 -6.83
C ASP A 81 -1.06 -23.51 -6.01
N ARG A 82 -1.06 -22.30 -6.55
CA ARG A 82 -1.64 -21.10 -5.92
C ARG A 82 -2.99 -20.72 -6.49
N ARG A 83 -3.47 -21.39 -7.53
CA ARG A 83 -4.80 -21.19 -8.11
C ARG A 83 -5.88 -21.56 -7.08
N MET A 84 -6.52 -20.55 -6.46
CA MET A 84 -7.54 -20.77 -5.44
C MET A 84 -8.89 -21.08 -6.06
N TRP A 85 -9.35 -20.20 -6.95
CA TRP A 85 -10.65 -20.30 -7.60
C TRP A 85 -10.63 -21.35 -8.72
N GLY A 86 -11.62 -22.25 -8.71
CA GLY A 86 -11.73 -23.35 -9.66
C GLY A 86 -10.89 -24.59 -9.32
N ARG A 87 -9.96 -24.54 -8.36
CA ARG A 87 -9.20 -25.69 -7.89
C ARG A 87 -9.57 -26.11 -6.46
N TYR A 88 -9.61 -25.15 -5.54
CA TYR A 88 -9.89 -25.39 -4.11
C TYR A 88 -11.23 -24.81 -3.67
N LEU A 89 -11.63 -23.70 -4.28
CA LEU A 89 -12.89 -22.99 -4.02
C LEU A 89 -13.68 -22.88 -5.32
N PRO A 90 -15.02 -22.99 -5.29
CA PRO A 90 -15.86 -22.80 -6.47
C PRO A 90 -15.69 -21.42 -7.07
N ALA A 91 -15.45 -21.32 -8.39
CA ALA A 91 -15.25 -20.05 -9.04
C ALA A 91 -16.43 -19.04 -8.88
N PRO A 92 -17.72 -19.45 -8.96
CA PRO A 92 -18.84 -18.54 -8.73
C PRO A 92 -18.86 -17.94 -7.33
N MET A 93 -18.32 -18.61 -6.31
CA MET A 93 -18.24 -18.13 -4.94
C MET A 93 -17.38 -16.84 -4.83
N ALA A 94 -16.43 -16.64 -5.75
CA ALA A 94 -15.60 -15.43 -5.77
C ALA A 94 -16.44 -14.15 -5.92
N LEU A 95 -17.41 -14.16 -6.83
CA LEU A 95 -18.30 -13.01 -7.05
C LEU A 95 -19.21 -12.77 -5.85
N THR A 96 -19.69 -13.82 -5.20
CA THR A 96 -20.51 -13.71 -3.97
C THR A 96 -19.67 -13.08 -2.84
N VAL A 97 -18.45 -13.56 -2.62
CA VAL A 97 -17.54 -13.01 -1.61
C VAL A 97 -17.20 -11.55 -1.92
N TYR A 98 -16.88 -11.24 -3.18
CA TYR A 98 -16.61 -9.88 -3.63
C TYR A 98 -17.80 -8.95 -3.35
N SER A 99 -19.00 -9.33 -3.79
CA SER A 99 -20.21 -8.54 -3.59
C SER A 99 -20.53 -8.33 -2.10
N GLY A 100 -20.38 -9.36 -1.28
CA GLY A 100 -20.53 -9.25 0.17
C GLY A 100 -19.54 -8.27 0.80
N LEU A 101 -18.26 -8.32 0.40
CA LEU A 101 -17.24 -7.37 0.88
C LEU A 101 -17.56 -5.94 0.44
N VAL A 102 -17.99 -5.73 -0.81
CA VAL A 102 -18.38 -4.41 -1.31
C VAL A 102 -19.56 -3.84 -0.54
N ILE A 103 -20.59 -4.65 -0.25
CA ILE A 103 -21.74 -4.23 0.57
C ILE A 103 -21.27 -3.80 1.97
N VAL A 104 -20.41 -4.58 2.61
CA VAL A 104 -19.87 -4.24 3.94
C VAL A 104 -19.08 -2.94 3.88
N VAL A 105 -18.19 -2.76 2.87
CA VAL A 105 -17.41 -1.53 2.69
C VAL A 105 -18.31 -0.30 2.54
N HIS A 106 -19.37 -0.39 1.73
CA HIS A 106 -20.31 0.74 1.57
C HIS A 106 -21.10 1.02 2.85
N GLY A 107 -21.45 -0.03 3.62
CA GLY A 107 -22.03 0.13 4.95
C GLY A 107 -21.08 0.85 5.91
N LEU A 108 -19.79 0.49 5.91
CA LEU A 108 -18.76 1.21 6.69
C LEU A 108 -18.60 2.65 6.22
N ALA A 109 -18.58 2.91 4.91
CA ALA A 109 -18.52 4.26 4.36
C ALA A 109 -19.68 5.13 4.85
N PHE A 110 -20.90 4.58 4.90
CA PHE A 110 -22.06 5.25 5.46
C PHE A 110 -21.90 5.54 6.97
N LEU A 111 -21.38 4.59 7.75
CA LEU A 111 -21.12 4.80 9.18
C LEU A 111 -20.07 5.89 9.40
N ILE A 112 -18.97 5.88 8.63
CA ILE A 112 -17.92 6.89 8.67
C ILE A 112 -18.51 8.28 8.36
N ASP A 113 -19.32 8.38 7.31
CA ASP A 113 -19.98 9.63 6.93
C ASP A 113 -20.89 10.17 8.05
N ARG A 114 -21.66 9.29 8.69
CA ARG A 114 -22.53 9.66 9.81
C ARG A 114 -21.76 10.12 11.05
N GLU A 115 -20.61 9.51 11.33
CA GLU A 115 -19.78 9.88 12.49
C GLU A 115 -19.00 11.17 12.25
N LEU A 116 -18.34 11.32 11.10
CA LEU A 116 -17.51 12.48 10.78
C LEU A 116 -18.35 13.68 10.32
N ARG A 117 -19.49 13.45 9.68
CA ARG A 117 -20.35 14.48 9.06
C ARG A 117 -19.56 15.47 8.21
N PRO A 118 -18.71 14.98 7.29
CA PRO A 118 -17.89 15.86 6.45
C PRO A 118 -18.81 16.63 5.48
N SER A 119 -18.51 17.89 5.26
CA SER A 119 -19.31 18.77 4.38
C SER A 119 -19.43 18.27 2.95
N ASN A 120 -18.42 17.53 2.48
CA ASN A 120 -18.34 17.00 1.11
C ASN A 120 -18.72 15.52 1.01
N HIS A 121 -19.14 14.88 2.09
CA HIS A 121 -19.55 13.48 2.14
C HIS A 121 -18.56 12.51 1.48
N TRP A 122 -17.24 12.77 1.63
CA TRP A 122 -16.18 12.04 0.92
C TRP A 122 -16.23 10.52 1.10
N PRO A 123 -16.65 9.91 2.24
CA PRO A 123 -16.69 8.46 2.35
C PRO A 123 -17.66 7.82 1.36
N LEU A 124 -18.78 8.51 1.07
CA LEU A 124 -19.87 7.99 0.21
C LEU A 124 -19.50 7.98 -1.29
N TRP A 125 -18.45 8.68 -1.70
CA TRP A 125 -18.01 8.62 -3.09
C TRP A 125 -16.61 8.03 -3.25
N VAL A 126 -15.70 8.15 -2.27
CA VAL A 126 -14.34 7.58 -2.35
C VAL A 126 -14.40 6.05 -2.39
N TYR A 127 -15.07 5.40 -1.43
CA TYR A 127 -15.10 3.94 -1.39
C TYR A 127 -15.82 3.31 -2.59
N PRO A 128 -16.97 3.82 -3.08
CA PRO A 128 -17.57 3.36 -4.34
C PRO A 128 -16.64 3.57 -5.53
N ALA A 129 -16.00 4.74 -5.66
CA ALA A 129 -15.08 5.02 -6.76
C ALA A 129 -13.88 4.06 -6.75
N VAL A 130 -13.26 3.84 -5.59
CA VAL A 130 -12.13 2.90 -5.46
C VAL A 130 -12.57 1.47 -5.76
N SER A 131 -13.75 1.03 -5.26
CA SER A 131 -14.30 -0.29 -5.55
C SER A 131 -14.52 -0.49 -7.05
N PHE A 132 -15.04 0.53 -7.73
CA PHE A 132 -15.24 0.52 -9.19
C PHE A 132 -13.90 0.50 -9.95
N LEU A 133 -12.92 1.30 -9.53
CA LEU A 133 -11.58 1.30 -10.15
C LEU A 133 -10.85 -0.03 -9.98
N LEU A 134 -10.98 -0.69 -8.82
CA LEU A 134 -10.44 -2.03 -8.58
C LEU A 134 -11.16 -3.09 -9.43
N PHE A 135 -12.46 -2.94 -9.65
CA PHE A 135 -13.21 -3.79 -10.57
C PHE A 135 -12.69 -3.63 -12.01
N LEU A 136 -12.59 -2.40 -12.51
CA LEU A 136 -12.04 -2.12 -13.85
C LEU A 136 -10.60 -2.64 -13.98
N TYR A 137 -9.79 -2.45 -12.95
CA TYR A 137 -8.43 -2.97 -12.91
C TYR A 137 -8.42 -4.50 -13.09
N ALA A 138 -9.14 -5.23 -12.24
CA ALA A 138 -9.15 -6.68 -12.27
C ALA A 138 -9.76 -7.25 -13.56
N TRP A 139 -10.81 -6.62 -14.07
CA TRP A 139 -11.52 -7.07 -15.28
C TRP A 139 -10.71 -6.84 -16.57
N GLN A 140 -10.12 -5.66 -16.73
CA GLN A 140 -9.54 -5.27 -18.02
C GLN A 140 -8.17 -4.61 -17.92
N LEU A 141 -7.99 -3.62 -17.02
CA LEU A 141 -6.84 -2.72 -17.08
C LEU A 141 -5.51 -3.37 -16.71
N LYS A 142 -5.52 -4.42 -15.89
CA LYS A 142 -4.30 -5.15 -15.51
C LYS A 142 -3.62 -5.82 -16.70
N CYS A 143 -4.38 -6.19 -17.74
CA CYS A 143 -3.84 -6.72 -18.99
C CYS A 143 -3.38 -5.63 -19.96
N THR A 144 -3.20 -4.38 -19.51
CA THR A 144 -2.68 -3.26 -20.32
C THR A 144 -1.23 -2.94 -19.93
N ALA A 145 -0.47 -2.42 -20.88
CA ALA A 145 0.99 -2.27 -20.76
C ALA A 145 1.47 -1.40 -19.59
N VAL A 146 0.72 -0.37 -19.20
CA VAL A 146 1.16 0.62 -18.21
C VAL A 146 0.01 1.05 -17.30
N VAL A 147 -1.20 1.20 -17.86
CA VAL A 147 -2.34 1.83 -17.19
C VAL A 147 -2.74 1.05 -15.93
N GLY A 148 -2.77 -0.28 -16.00
CA GLY A 148 -3.12 -1.12 -14.85
C GLY A 148 -2.13 -0.96 -13.70
N ASN A 149 -0.83 -1.05 -13.98
CA ASN A 149 0.22 -0.92 -12.98
C ASN A 149 0.21 0.46 -12.32
N PHE A 150 0.00 1.52 -13.13
CA PHE A 150 -0.10 2.89 -12.62
C PHE A 150 -1.34 3.06 -11.73
N LEU A 151 -2.51 2.60 -12.18
CA LEU A 151 -3.76 2.72 -11.45
C LEU A 151 -3.70 2.05 -10.06
N VAL A 152 -3.32 0.76 -10.01
CA VAL A 152 -3.27 0.06 -8.72
C VAL A 152 -2.21 0.66 -7.80
N SER A 153 -1.12 1.17 -8.35
CA SER A 153 -0.09 1.84 -7.55
C SER A 153 -0.56 3.20 -7.02
N ALA A 154 -1.30 3.96 -7.82
CA ALA A 154 -1.91 5.21 -7.38
C ALA A 154 -2.92 4.97 -6.25
N LEU A 155 -3.75 3.93 -6.36
CA LEU A 155 -4.66 3.54 -5.28
C LEU A 155 -3.90 3.17 -3.99
N CYS A 156 -2.77 2.46 -4.08
CA CYS A 156 -1.91 2.20 -2.92
C CYS A 156 -1.31 3.47 -2.32
N GLY A 157 -0.90 4.43 -3.16
CA GLY A 157 -0.36 5.72 -2.71
C GLY A 157 -1.40 6.59 -2.01
N VAL A 158 -2.67 6.50 -2.41
CA VAL A 158 -3.77 7.26 -1.78
C VAL A 158 -4.09 6.75 -0.36
N VAL A 159 -3.77 5.50 -0.02
CA VAL A 159 -4.11 4.89 1.28
C VAL A 159 -3.72 5.76 2.48
N PRO A 160 -2.46 6.19 2.68
CA PRO A 160 -2.11 7.07 3.81
C PRO A 160 -2.67 8.49 3.64
N ILE A 161 -2.75 9.01 2.40
CA ILE A 161 -3.21 10.38 2.09
C ILE A 161 -4.68 10.56 2.43
N LEU A 162 -5.48 9.48 2.35
CA LEU A 162 -6.90 9.48 2.71
C LEU A 162 -7.16 10.05 4.11
N LEU A 163 -6.21 9.87 5.03
CA LEU A 163 -6.33 10.35 6.41
C LEU A 163 -6.20 11.89 6.56
N LEU A 164 -5.73 12.58 5.53
CA LEU A 164 -5.71 14.05 5.51
C LEU A 164 -7.11 14.64 5.32
N LEU A 165 -8.03 13.92 4.67
CA LEU A 165 -9.38 14.43 4.39
C LEU A 165 -10.18 14.77 5.65
N PRO A 166 -10.31 13.88 6.66
CA PRO A 166 -11.01 14.22 7.89
C PRO A 166 -10.27 15.25 8.74
N GLU A 167 -8.94 15.36 8.62
CA GLU A 167 -8.10 16.25 9.40
C GLU A 167 -7.82 17.59 8.71
N GLU A 168 -8.45 17.88 7.57
CA GLU A 168 -8.23 19.10 6.80
C GLU A 168 -8.36 20.38 7.67
N ARG A 169 -9.47 20.48 8.43
CA ARG A 169 -9.72 21.64 9.28
C ARG A 169 -8.75 21.79 10.46
N PRO A 170 -8.47 20.74 11.26
CA PRO A 170 -7.40 20.79 12.27
C PRO A 170 -6.05 21.14 11.68
N ILE A 171 -5.64 20.55 10.56
CA ILE A 171 -4.37 20.86 9.89
C ILE A 171 -4.32 22.36 9.52
N TRP A 172 -5.38 22.87 8.90
CA TRP A 172 -5.45 24.29 8.53
C TRP A 172 -5.33 25.21 9.73
N LEU A 173 -6.09 24.98 10.80
CA LEU A 173 -6.07 25.81 12.01
C LEU A 173 -4.72 25.76 12.72
N THR A 174 -4.13 24.59 12.87
CA THR A 174 -2.86 24.40 13.60
C THR A 174 -1.65 24.87 12.81
N SER A 175 -1.75 24.93 11.48
CA SER A 175 -0.68 25.48 10.62
C SER A 175 -0.39 26.96 10.87
N PHE A 176 -1.30 27.74 11.48
CA PHE A 176 -1.05 29.11 11.90
C PHE A 176 -0.33 29.20 13.26
N ILE A 177 -0.40 28.15 14.09
CA ILE A 177 0.16 28.12 15.45
C ILE A 177 1.57 27.53 15.43
N GLN A 178 1.73 26.38 14.80
CA GLN A 178 3.02 25.67 14.65
C GLN A 178 3.21 25.18 13.21
N PRO A 179 3.47 26.09 12.25
CA PRO A 179 3.51 25.74 10.83
C PRO A 179 4.55 24.67 10.52
N ASP A 180 5.76 24.77 11.07
CA ASP A 180 6.85 23.84 10.76
C ASP A 180 6.56 22.42 11.18
N GLU A 181 5.91 22.22 12.30
CA GLU A 181 5.61 20.89 12.82
C GLU A 181 4.47 20.23 12.04
N VAL A 182 3.39 20.98 11.84
CA VAL A 182 2.21 20.49 11.12
C VAL A 182 2.55 20.21 9.65
N HIS A 183 3.25 21.12 8.97
CA HIS A 183 3.66 20.93 7.57
C HIS A 183 4.62 19.74 7.42
N ARG A 184 5.55 19.52 8.36
CA ARG A 184 6.42 18.31 8.35
C ARG A 184 5.61 17.05 8.51
N ALA A 185 4.61 17.00 9.38
CA ALA A 185 3.76 15.85 9.57
C ALA A 185 2.92 15.54 8.31
N VAL A 186 2.33 16.57 7.70
CA VAL A 186 1.61 16.44 6.42
C VAL A 186 2.54 15.97 5.30
N ALA A 187 3.73 16.58 5.18
CA ALA A 187 4.74 16.16 4.19
C ALA A 187 5.16 14.70 4.39
N LEU A 188 5.24 14.23 5.64
CA LEU A 188 5.53 12.83 5.93
C LEU A 188 4.40 11.91 5.44
N VAL A 189 3.13 12.26 5.63
CA VAL A 189 2.00 11.49 5.09
C VAL A 189 2.08 11.38 3.56
N TRP A 190 2.41 12.48 2.87
CA TRP A 190 2.66 12.47 1.43
C TRP A 190 3.85 11.60 1.04
N LEU A 191 4.93 11.62 1.82
CA LEU A 191 6.11 10.77 1.60
C LEU A 191 5.72 9.29 1.68
N TYR A 192 4.90 8.90 2.66
CA TYR A 192 4.34 7.54 2.73
C TYR A 192 3.52 7.18 1.49
N GLY A 193 2.70 8.11 1.00
CA GLY A 193 1.93 7.93 -0.24
C GLY A 193 2.83 7.72 -1.47
N ILE A 194 3.83 8.57 -1.66
CA ILE A 194 4.79 8.47 -2.76
C ILE A 194 5.59 7.16 -2.67
N PHE A 195 6.05 6.79 -1.47
CA PHE A 195 6.77 5.55 -1.25
C PHE A 195 5.90 4.32 -1.56
N ALA A 196 4.65 4.30 -1.08
CA ALA A 196 3.71 3.22 -1.37
C ALA A 196 3.41 3.13 -2.88
N PHE A 197 3.21 4.26 -3.56
CA PHE A 197 3.03 4.33 -5.01
C PHE A 197 4.23 3.72 -5.76
N LEU A 198 5.45 4.21 -5.50
CA LEU A 198 6.65 3.79 -6.22
C LEU A 198 7.01 2.32 -5.96
N THR A 199 6.92 1.88 -4.72
CA THR A 199 7.24 0.49 -4.37
C THR A 199 6.20 -0.49 -4.91
N ASN A 200 4.91 -0.11 -4.93
CA ASN A 200 3.89 -0.94 -5.56
C ASN A 200 4.03 -0.94 -7.09
N LEU A 201 4.33 0.20 -7.71
CA LEU A 201 4.59 0.28 -9.16
C LEU A 201 5.76 -0.65 -9.56
N LEU A 202 6.84 -0.60 -8.80
CA LEU A 202 7.97 -1.50 -8.99
C LEU A 202 7.57 -2.97 -8.85
N ARG A 203 6.77 -3.27 -7.83
CA ARG A 203 6.28 -4.62 -7.58
C ARG A 203 5.42 -5.16 -8.73
N GLU A 204 4.49 -4.35 -9.27
CA GLU A 204 3.64 -4.77 -10.40
C GLU A 204 4.47 -4.94 -11.68
N GLN A 205 5.42 -4.04 -11.97
CA GLN A 205 6.34 -4.18 -13.11
C GLN A 205 7.20 -5.46 -13.03
N VAL A 206 7.70 -5.80 -11.85
CA VAL A 206 8.45 -7.06 -11.64
C VAL A 206 7.54 -8.27 -11.73
N LYS A 207 6.29 -8.15 -11.28
CA LYS A 207 5.28 -9.22 -11.39
C LYS A 207 4.95 -9.52 -12.86
N ASP A 208 4.77 -8.51 -13.71
CA ASP A 208 4.54 -8.70 -15.16
C ASP A 208 5.70 -9.46 -15.83
N LEU A 209 6.93 -9.20 -15.39
CA LEU A 209 8.11 -9.94 -15.86
C LEU A 209 8.14 -11.39 -15.36
N GLU A 210 7.70 -11.62 -14.12
CA GLU A 210 7.60 -12.96 -13.52
C GLU A 210 6.48 -13.78 -14.18
N ASP A 211 5.36 -13.14 -14.50
CA ASP A 211 4.14 -13.79 -15.00
C ASP A 211 4.06 -13.82 -16.53
N PHE A 212 5.09 -13.32 -17.24
CA PHE A 212 5.17 -13.25 -18.71
C PHE A 212 4.68 -14.50 -19.47
N PRO A 213 5.02 -15.76 -19.08
CA PRO A 213 4.56 -16.93 -19.83
C PRO A 213 3.05 -17.10 -19.82
N GLY A 214 2.39 -16.90 -18.68
CA GLY A 214 0.94 -16.98 -18.56
C GLY A 214 0.23 -15.81 -19.22
N ASP A 215 0.77 -14.59 -19.06
CA ASP A 215 0.22 -13.38 -19.69
C ASP A 215 0.20 -13.53 -21.22
N ALA A 216 1.32 -13.99 -21.81
CA ALA A 216 1.41 -14.22 -23.24
C ALA A 216 0.45 -15.32 -23.72
N ALA A 217 0.30 -16.42 -22.98
CA ALA A 217 -0.58 -17.52 -23.33
C ALA A 217 -2.07 -17.14 -23.23
N CYS A 218 -2.43 -16.23 -22.29
CA CYS A 218 -3.81 -15.79 -22.08
C CYS A 218 -4.15 -14.48 -22.83
N GLY A 219 -3.23 -13.94 -23.65
CA GLY A 219 -3.47 -12.76 -24.48
C GLY A 219 -3.47 -11.42 -23.70
N CYS A 220 -2.92 -11.38 -22.49
CA CYS A 220 -2.71 -10.13 -21.77
C CYS A 220 -1.62 -9.30 -22.45
N MET A 221 -1.91 -8.01 -22.69
CA MET A 221 -1.02 -7.08 -23.39
C MET A 221 -0.18 -6.25 -22.42
N THR A 222 0.46 -6.95 -21.45
CA THR A 222 1.42 -6.30 -20.55
C THR A 222 2.65 -5.79 -21.32
N LEU A 223 3.42 -4.88 -20.73
CA LEU A 223 4.62 -4.33 -21.39
C LEU A 223 5.64 -5.44 -21.71
N ALA A 224 5.73 -6.46 -20.86
CA ALA A 224 6.58 -7.62 -21.08
C ALA A 224 6.15 -8.44 -22.31
N VAL A 225 4.84 -8.56 -22.57
CA VAL A 225 4.28 -9.25 -23.74
C VAL A 225 4.45 -8.41 -25.01
N LEU A 226 4.11 -7.12 -24.95
CA LEU A 226 4.13 -6.24 -26.12
C LEU A 226 5.53 -5.91 -26.65
N LYS A 227 6.50 -5.67 -25.76
CA LYS A 227 7.84 -5.19 -26.12
C LYS A 227 8.96 -6.17 -25.75
N GLY A 228 8.57 -7.30 -25.15
CA GLY A 228 9.47 -8.33 -24.67
C GLY A 228 10.07 -8.03 -23.28
N PRO A 229 10.49 -9.08 -22.54
CA PRO A 229 11.00 -8.95 -21.17
C PRO A 229 12.26 -8.08 -21.06
N ARG A 230 13.13 -8.08 -22.08
CA ARG A 230 14.34 -7.23 -22.09
C ARG A 230 14.01 -5.75 -22.06
N PHE A 231 12.97 -5.33 -22.78
CA PHE A 231 12.51 -3.95 -22.79
C PHE A 231 11.81 -3.61 -21.48
N ALA A 232 10.91 -4.47 -20.99
CA ALA A 232 10.12 -4.25 -19.79
C ALA A 232 10.97 -4.14 -18.50
N LYS A 233 12.19 -4.69 -18.47
CA LYS A 233 13.14 -4.46 -17.39
C LYS A 233 13.61 -3.01 -17.26
N LYS A 234 13.63 -2.23 -18.34
CA LYS A 234 14.11 -0.84 -18.29
C LYS A 234 13.26 0.04 -17.37
N PRO A 235 11.92 0.15 -17.55
CA PRO A 235 11.09 0.92 -16.62
C PRO A 235 11.13 0.35 -15.21
N ALA A 236 11.14 -0.97 -15.01
CA ALA A 236 11.26 -1.57 -13.68
C ALA A 236 12.58 -1.19 -12.99
N GLY A 237 13.70 -1.26 -13.72
CA GLY A 237 15.00 -0.83 -13.21
C GLY A 237 15.07 0.67 -12.93
N PHE A 238 14.44 1.51 -13.77
CA PHE A 238 14.33 2.94 -13.53
C PHE A 238 13.53 3.24 -12.26
N THR A 239 12.36 2.60 -12.08
CA THR A 239 11.55 2.75 -10.85
C THR A 239 12.32 2.28 -9.61
N ALA A 240 13.06 1.16 -9.69
CA ALA A 240 13.89 0.67 -8.60
C ALA A 240 15.01 1.65 -8.22
N LEU A 241 15.67 2.25 -9.23
CA LEU A 241 16.68 3.28 -9.03
C LEU A 241 16.07 4.55 -8.40
N THR A 242 14.88 4.98 -8.86
CA THR A 242 14.14 6.12 -8.28
C THR A 242 13.85 5.88 -6.80
N VAL A 243 13.39 4.68 -6.43
CA VAL A 243 13.17 4.30 -5.01
C VAL A 243 14.48 4.38 -4.23
N SER A 244 15.58 3.88 -4.78
CA SER A 244 16.90 3.92 -4.12
C SER A 244 17.40 5.35 -3.93
N ILE A 245 17.26 6.21 -4.94
CA ILE A 245 17.63 7.63 -4.85
C ILE A 245 16.76 8.33 -3.79
N MET A 246 15.45 8.12 -3.81
CA MET A 246 14.54 8.70 -2.83
C MET A 246 14.94 8.33 -1.39
N ILE A 247 15.23 7.05 -1.14
CA ILE A 247 15.69 6.57 0.17
C ILE A 247 17.03 7.21 0.53
N GLY A 248 18.00 7.23 -0.37
CA GLY A 248 19.32 7.83 -0.15
C GLY A 248 19.22 9.32 0.19
N THR A 249 18.42 10.07 -0.58
CA THR A 249 18.19 11.50 -0.33
C THR A 249 17.53 11.73 1.04
N LEU A 250 16.57 10.89 1.41
CA LEU A 250 15.90 10.95 2.71
C LEU A 250 16.88 10.70 3.86
N LEU A 251 17.76 9.71 3.75
CA LEU A 251 18.78 9.42 4.76
C LEU A 251 19.78 10.57 4.93
N ILE A 252 20.22 11.19 3.83
CA ILE A 252 21.10 12.37 3.87
C ILE A 252 20.39 13.53 4.56
N PHE A 253 19.14 13.80 4.20
CA PHE A 253 18.33 14.84 4.82
C PHE A 253 18.15 14.60 6.33
N TRP A 254 17.91 13.36 6.75
CA TRP A 254 17.76 13.02 8.16
C TRP A 254 19.07 13.20 8.92
N GLN A 255 20.18 12.78 8.35
CA GLN A 255 21.51 13.03 8.94
C GLN A 255 21.77 14.53 9.16
N GLN A 256 21.49 15.37 8.16
CA GLN A 256 21.66 16.81 8.26
C GLN A 256 20.74 17.48 9.29
N THR A 257 19.60 16.87 9.55
CA THR A 257 18.59 17.40 10.49
C THR A 257 18.63 16.74 11.87
N GLY A 258 19.71 16.00 12.19
CA GLY A 258 19.97 15.46 13.52
C GLY A 258 19.16 14.23 13.88
N ALA A 259 18.83 13.35 12.89
CA ALA A 259 18.25 12.06 13.20
C ALA A 259 19.30 11.17 13.94
N PRO A 260 18.85 10.28 14.83
CA PRO A 260 19.76 9.37 15.54
C PRO A 260 20.54 8.47 14.58
N ASP A 261 21.82 8.23 14.85
CA ASP A 261 22.71 7.42 14.00
C ASP A 261 22.16 6.00 13.75
N TRP A 262 21.54 5.38 14.76
CA TRP A 262 20.94 4.07 14.60
C TRP A 262 19.84 4.05 13.52
N GLN A 263 19.08 5.14 13.36
CA GLN A 263 18.03 5.24 12.36
C GLN A 263 18.63 5.36 10.94
N ILE A 264 19.71 6.14 10.80
CA ILE A 264 20.45 6.25 9.54
C ILE A 264 21.04 4.91 9.15
N ILE A 265 21.71 4.23 10.10
CA ILE A 265 22.30 2.90 9.87
C ILE A 265 21.20 1.89 9.52
N ALA A 266 20.11 1.83 10.28
CA ALA A 266 18.99 0.94 9.98
C ALA A 266 18.38 1.24 8.60
N GLY A 267 18.17 2.51 8.26
CA GLY A 267 17.69 2.92 6.95
C GLY A 267 18.64 2.52 5.80
N ALA A 268 19.94 2.66 6.00
CA ALA A 268 20.94 2.21 5.02
C ALA A 268 20.89 0.69 4.80
N PHE A 269 20.86 -0.10 5.89
CA PHE A 269 20.89 -1.57 5.79
C PHE A 269 19.56 -2.20 5.42
N LEU A 270 18.43 -1.67 5.89
CA LEU A 270 17.11 -2.29 5.72
C LEU A 270 16.28 -1.68 4.58
N LEU A 271 16.66 -0.51 4.05
CA LEU A 271 15.99 0.11 2.92
C LEU A 271 16.91 0.34 1.74
N LEU A 272 18.01 1.10 1.92
CA LEU A 272 18.86 1.51 0.79
C LEU A 272 19.58 0.31 0.17
N LEU A 273 20.27 -0.51 0.94
CA LEU A 273 20.95 -1.68 0.41
C LEU A 273 20.01 -2.67 -0.28
N PRO A 274 18.87 -3.09 0.31
CA PRO A 274 17.91 -3.94 -0.39
C PRO A 274 17.37 -3.32 -1.68
N SER A 275 17.15 -1.99 -1.74
CA SER A 275 16.67 -1.32 -2.96
C SER A 275 17.72 -1.31 -4.07
N LEU A 276 18.98 -1.10 -3.73
CA LEU A 276 20.09 -1.22 -4.67
C LEU A 276 20.28 -2.66 -5.16
N PHE A 277 20.19 -3.64 -4.26
CA PHE A 277 20.22 -5.06 -4.64
C PHE A 277 19.03 -5.44 -5.52
N ALA A 278 17.83 -4.94 -5.24
CA ALA A 278 16.65 -5.16 -6.09
C ALA A 278 16.88 -4.58 -7.50
N THR A 279 17.46 -3.37 -7.60
CA THR A 279 17.80 -2.75 -8.88
C THR A 279 18.77 -3.64 -9.69
N VAL A 280 19.86 -4.09 -9.08
CA VAL A 280 20.84 -4.98 -9.73
C VAL A 280 20.21 -6.32 -10.10
N ALA A 281 19.40 -6.90 -9.20
CA ALA A 281 18.71 -8.16 -9.43
C ALA A 281 17.77 -8.10 -10.64
N ILE A 282 17.00 -7.01 -10.80
CA ILE A 282 16.10 -6.82 -11.95
C ILE A 282 16.88 -6.77 -13.27
N TYR A 283 17.99 -6.00 -13.32
CA TYR A 283 18.79 -5.92 -14.53
C TYR A 283 19.45 -7.26 -14.90
N ARG A 284 19.92 -8.03 -13.92
CA ARG A 284 20.56 -9.33 -14.12
C ARG A 284 19.59 -10.49 -14.30
N ALA A 285 18.32 -10.34 -13.93
CA ALA A 285 17.31 -11.38 -14.00
C ALA A 285 17.14 -11.90 -15.44
N GLN A 286 17.12 -13.22 -15.61
CA GLN A 286 16.88 -13.86 -16.90
C GLN A 286 15.74 -14.86 -16.86
N VAL A 287 15.52 -15.47 -15.70
CA VAL A 287 14.50 -16.49 -15.50
C VAL A 287 13.49 -16.07 -14.44
N LYS A 288 12.33 -16.71 -14.45
CA LYS A 288 11.23 -16.45 -13.50
C LYS A 288 11.68 -16.40 -12.03
N LYS A 289 12.59 -17.31 -11.63
CA LYS A 289 13.10 -17.41 -10.26
C LYS A 289 13.86 -16.14 -9.82
N ASP A 290 14.54 -15.46 -10.74
CA ASP A 290 15.26 -14.23 -10.44
C ASP A 290 14.31 -13.08 -10.15
N PHE A 291 13.21 -12.96 -10.93
CA PHE A 291 12.15 -11.98 -10.69
C PHE A 291 11.42 -12.25 -9.38
N SER A 292 11.18 -13.53 -9.03
CA SER A 292 10.62 -13.90 -7.73
C SER A 292 11.51 -13.44 -6.56
N ARG A 293 12.84 -13.55 -6.67
CA ARG A 293 13.78 -13.05 -5.65
C ARG A 293 13.73 -11.53 -5.52
N ALA A 294 13.70 -10.81 -6.65
CA ALA A 294 13.54 -9.36 -6.66
C ALA A 294 12.20 -8.95 -6.00
N SER A 295 11.11 -9.66 -6.29
CA SER A 295 9.80 -9.44 -5.68
C SER A 295 9.82 -9.62 -4.14
N VAL A 296 10.62 -10.54 -3.60
CA VAL A 296 10.80 -10.70 -2.14
C VAL A 296 11.52 -9.49 -1.55
N LEU A 297 12.60 -9.01 -2.19
CA LEU A 297 13.32 -7.81 -1.73
C LEU A 297 12.40 -6.58 -1.71
N ILE A 298 11.58 -6.39 -2.74
CA ILE A 298 10.62 -5.29 -2.80
C ILE A 298 9.63 -5.36 -1.62
N LYS A 299 9.13 -6.54 -1.27
CA LYS A 299 8.24 -6.71 -0.10
C LYS A 299 8.93 -6.38 1.22
N ILE A 300 10.20 -6.73 1.36
CA ILE A 300 11.01 -6.35 2.54
C ILE A 300 11.11 -4.83 2.62
N ILE A 301 11.43 -4.15 1.51
CA ILE A 301 11.51 -2.69 1.43
C ILE A 301 10.16 -2.06 1.79
N MET A 302 9.05 -2.57 1.27
CA MET A 302 7.70 -2.09 1.59
C MET A 302 7.41 -2.19 3.08
N PHE A 303 7.70 -3.35 3.69
CA PHE A 303 7.44 -3.58 5.10
C PHE A 303 8.33 -2.74 6.02
N THR A 304 9.64 -2.75 5.79
CA THR A 304 10.60 -1.98 6.61
C THR A 304 10.43 -0.48 6.43
N GLY A 305 10.04 -0.03 5.22
CA GLY A 305 9.78 1.37 4.93
C GLY A 305 8.65 1.97 5.76
N VAL A 306 7.62 1.17 6.09
CA VAL A 306 6.52 1.65 6.94
C VAL A 306 7.03 2.14 8.30
N PHE A 307 8.02 1.48 8.88
CA PHE A 307 8.56 1.85 10.19
C PHE A 307 9.69 2.88 10.09
N LEU A 308 10.58 2.71 9.13
CA LEU A 308 11.81 3.52 9.06
C LEU A 308 11.62 4.88 8.39
N LEU A 309 10.49 5.12 7.72
CA LEU A 309 10.17 6.47 7.20
C LEU A 309 9.80 7.45 8.31
N LEU A 310 9.44 6.99 9.50
CA LEU A 310 9.25 7.85 10.66
C LEU A 310 10.60 8.40 11.14
N ARG A 311 10.82 9.70 10.92
CA ARG A 311 11.99 10.41 11.43
C ARG A 311 12.01 10.48 12.96
N SER A 312 10.87 10.74 13.55
CA SER A 312 10.70 10.87 14.99
C SER A 312 9.95 9.64 15.53
N TRP A 313 10.67 8.53 15.64
CA TRP A 313 10.29 7.61 16.69
C TRP A 313 10.38 8.40 18.01
N PRO A 314 9.35 8.33 18.86
CA PRO A 314 9.42 8.98 20.15
C PRO A 314 10.74 8.61 20.81
N ASP A 315 11.50 9.59 21.29
CA ASP A 315 12.76 9.36 21.99
C ASP A 315 12.57 8.51 23.24
N ASN A 316 11.32 8.38 23.68
CA ASN A 316 10.91 7.55 24.79
C ASN A 316 10.01 6.39 24.29
N PRO A 317 10.41 5.09 24.50
CA PRO A 317 9.55 3.93 24.19
C PRO A 317 8.16 3.99 24.84
N MET A 318 8.02 4.73 25.94
CA MET A 318 6.74 4.96 26.62
C MET A 318 5.76 5.75 25.75
N ASP A 319 6.22 6.58 24.83
CA ASP A 319 5.33 7.35 23.92
C ASP A 319 4.69 6.44 22.87
N VAL A 320 5.38 5.38 22.43
CA VAL A 320 4.81 4.33 21.58
C VAL A 320 3.71 3.58 22.31
N VAL A 321 4.00 3.19 23.56
CA VAL A 321 3.03 2.49 24.44
C VAL A 321 1.85 3.41 24.74
N THR A 322 2.09 4.69 24.99
CA THR A 322 1.04 5.69 25.25
C THR A 322 0.18 5.93 24.03
N SER A 323 0.77 6.05 22.83
CA SER A 323 0.02 6.19 21.57
C SER A 323 -0.82 4.94 21.28
N PHE A 324 -0.28 3.75 21.53
CA PHE A 324 -1.02 2.51 21.37
C PHE A 324 -2.13 2.34 22.41
N LYS A 325 -1.87 2.69 23.69
CA LYS A 325 -2.90 2.73 24.73
C LYS A 325 -3.99 3.75 24.42
N ALA A 326 -3.62 4.93 23.90
CA ALA A 326 -4.58 5.95 23.50
C ALA A 326 -5.45 5.46 22.31
N PHE A 327 -4.87 4.70 21.37
CA PHE A 327 -5.63 4.04 20.31
C PHE A 327 -6.63 3.02 20.88
N ILE A 328 -6.16 2.11 21.75
CA ILE A 328 -7.01 1.08 22.38
C ILE A 328 -8.12 1.72 23.23
N ALA A 329 -7.79 2.75 24.02
CA ALA A 329 -8.79 3.44 24.86
C ALA A 329 -9.81 4.25 24.05
N ALA A 330 -9.51 4.55 22.79
CA ALA A 330 -10.38 5.30 21.89
C ALA A 330 -11.16 4.39 20.93
N LEU A 331 -10.90 3.05 20.94
CA LEU A 331 -11.77 2.02 20.33
C LEU A 331 -13.01 1.76 21.18
#